data_f6d06b6e639031f60e73c8c3df3be155
#
_entry.id   f6d06b6e639031f60e73c8c3df3be155
#
_cell.length_a   1.000
_cell.length_b   1.000
_cell.length_c   1.000
_cell.angle_alpha   90.00
_cell.angle_beta   90.00
_cell.angle_gamma   90.00
#
_symmetry.space_group_name_H-M   'P 1'
#
loop_
_entity.id
_entity.type
_entity.pdbx_description
1 polymer ?
#
loop_
_entity_poly.entity_id
_entity_poly.type
_entity_poly.pdbx_seq_one_letter_code
_entity_poly.pdbx_strand_id
1 'polypeptide(L)'
;MKLKKVTIIGAGWLGMPLAVKLLANNYHVMATKQSAENVNDCLAVLKKNSIFSQQYAVMPFSDGLLNHNILDSGILQQLFTDRQIIITVPPTPFLRRHAMENQAEGIVDYANFIQNMAKIASDYQAESLIYTSSISVYGNSSGIINEELPAMPKTNSAKAIVAAEKSLQNNIIPVTILRLAGLIGHGRHPIFTLQGRDNIRSPLNAINLLHIEDLLQAIIVILNREKVSKSYDIYNLVTPCHPNRQSYYQALAQQLNLTEPIFETAQPELKKIIDGGKITNKGDFNYKVLDLIHSSLNEII
;
A
#
# COMPACT_ATOMS: atom_id res chain seq x y z
N MET A 1 25.00 -11.33 -12.60
CA MET A 1 24.31 -10.07 -12.22
C MET A 1 24.23 -10.01 -10.69
N LYS A 2 24.54 -8.87 -10.07
CA LYS A 2 24.37 -8.68 -8.61
C LYS A 2 22.86 -8.72 -8.31
N LEU A 3 22.42 -9.54 -7.35
CA LEU A 3 21.04 -9.60 -6.92
C LEU A 3 20.59 -8.22 -6.39
N LYS A 4 19.45 -7.73 -6.87
CA LYS A 4 18.84 -6.53 -6.31
C LYS A 4 18.36 -6.81 -4.89
N LYS A 5 18.60 -5.89 -3.98
CA LYS A 5 18.28 -6.04 -2.57
C LYS A 5 17.07 -5.14 -2.21
N VAL A 6 16.10 -5.71 -1.56
CA VAL A 6 14.90 -4.99 -1.10
C VAL A 6 14.69 -5.23 0.38
N THR A 7 14.27 -4.19 1.11
CA THR A 7 13.76 -4.32 2.47
C THR A 7 12.31 -3.85 2.53
N ILE A 8 11.44 -4.69 3.09
CA ILE A 8 10.03 -4.39 3.30
C ILE A 8 9.82 -4.08 4.79
N ILE A 9 9.50 -2.83 5.09
CA ILE A 9 9.09 -2.41 6.43
C ILE A 9 7.60 -2.66 6.58
N GLY A 10 7.23 -3.75 7.29
CA GLY A 10 5.85 -4.16 7.50
C GLY A 10 5.41 -5.38 6.68
N ALA A 11 5.86 -6.58 7.05
CA ALA A 11 5.43 -7.84 6.41
C ALA A 11 4.01 -8.26 6.85
N GLY A 12 3.02 -7.41 6.56
CA GLY A 12 1.59 -7.64 6.77
C GLY A 12 0.91 -8.26 5.55
N TRP A 13 -0.40 -7.97 5.40
CA TRP A 13 -1.23 -8.50 4.31
C TRP A 13 -0.70 -8.13 2.91
N LEU A 14 -0.11 -6.94 2.75
CA LEU A 14 0.54 -6.51 1.51
C LEU A 14 2.01 -6.95 1.46
N GLY A 15 2.75 -6.75 2.56
CA GLY A 15 4.20 -6.93 2.56
C GLY A 15 4.62 -8.39 2.38
N MET A 16 3.84 -9.37 2.85
CA MET A 16 4.17 -10.81 2.67
C MET A 16 4.01 -11.28 1.23
N PRO A 17 2.86 -11.08 0.55
CA PRO A 17 2.75 -11.41 -0.88
C PRO A 17 3.81 -10.69 -1.73
N LEU A 18 4.14 -9.43 -1.39
CA LEU A 18 5.21 -8.70 -2.05
C LEU A 18 6.57 -9.39 -1.87
N ALA A 19 6.90 -9.81 -0.65
CA ALA A 19 8.14 -10.53 -0.39
C ALA A 19 8.24 -11.82 -1.23
N VAL A 20 7.17 -12.62 -1.27
CA VAL A 20 7.10 -13.84 -2.09
C VAL A 20 7.30 -13.51 -3.58
N LYS A 21 6.60 -12.49 -4.07
CA LYS A 21 6.70 -12.05 -5.47
C LYS A 21 8.10 -11.58 -5.83
N LEU A 22 8.77 -10.84 -4.94
CA LEU A 22 10.15 -10.38 -5.13
C LEU A 22 11.14 -11.54 -5.15
N LEU A 23 11.00 -12.53 -4.25
CA LEU A 23 11.83 -13.74 -4.27
C LEU A 23 11.69 -14.50 -5.59
N ALA A 24 10.47 -14.66 -6.10
CA ALA A 24 10.20 -15.28 -7.40
C ALA A 24 10.82 -14.50 -8.59
N ASN A 25 11.13 -13.20 -8.40
CA ASN A 25 11.81 -12.35 -9.35
C ASN A 25 13.30 -12.16 -9.04
N ASN A 26 13.92 -13.09 -8.30
CA ASN A 26 15.34 -13.11 -7.98
C ASN A 26 15.86 -11.88 -7.21
N TYR A 27 15.05 -11.32 -6.29
CA TYR A 27 15.52 -10.32 -5.34
C TYR A 27 16.04 -10.96 -4.06
N HIS A 28 16.99 -10.33 -3.41
CA HIS A 28 17.32 -10.60 -2.02
C HIS A 28 16.39 -9.78 -1.11
N VAL A 29 15.53 -10.43 -0.34
CA VAL A 29 14.47 -9.79 0.42
C VAL A 29 14.77 -9.83 1.91
N MET A 30 14.69 -8.68 2.57
CA MET A 30 14.53 -8.59 4.01
C MET A 30 13.14 -8.04 4.33
N ALA A 31 12.53 -8.54 5.38
CA ALA A 31 11.21 -8.08 5.80
C ALA A 31 11.19 -7.86 7.32
N THR A 32 10.32 -6.96 7.77
CA THR A 32 10.18 -6.68 9.20
C THR A 32 8.78 -7.00 9.70
N LYS A 33 8.69 -7.47 10.93
CA LYS A 33 7.45 -7.72 11.67
C LYS A 33 7.47 -6.97 13.00
N GLN A 34 6.30 -6.60 13.50
CA GLN A 34 6.19 -5.85 14.76
C GLN A 34 6.64 -6.67 15.97
N SER A 35 6.35 -7.98 16.00
CA SER A 35 6.73 -8.86 17.10
C SER A 35 7.55 -10.05 16.64
N ALA A 36 8.40 -10.57 17.53
CA ALA A 36 9.21 -11.75 17.29
C ALA A 36 8.36 -13.02 17.08
N GLU A 37 7.18 -13.14 17.70
CA GLU A 37 6.27 -14.28 17.55
C GLU A 37 5.83 -14.49 16.11
N ASN A 38 5.58 -13.40 15.37
CA ASN A 38 5.14 -13.44 13.98
C ASN A 38 6.28 -13.63 12.96
N VAL A 39 7.55 -13.60 13.41
CA VAL A 39 8.71 -13.74 12.53
C VAL A 39 8.80 -15.17 11.98
N ASN A 40 8.58 -16.19 12.82
CA ASN A 40 8.68 -17.60 12.42
C ASN A 40 7.66 -17.98 11.34
N ASP A 41 6.42 -17.50 11.45
CA ASP A 41 5.38 -17.75 10.44
C ASP A 41 5.78 -17.14 9.08
N CYS A 42 6.30 -15.91 9.11
CA CYS A 42 6.79 -15.26 7.89
C CYS A 42 7.98 -16.02 7.29
N LEU A 43 8.93 -16.47 8.11
CA LEU A 43 10.07 -17.27 7.65
C LEU A 43 9.62 -18.57 7.01
N ALA A 44 8.64 -19.26 7.57
CA ALA A 44 8.09 -20.50 7.00
C ALA A 44 7.49 -20.28 5.60
N VAL A 45 6.72 -19.20 5.42
CA VAL A 45 6.15 -18.83 4.12
C VAL A 45 7.26 -18.49 3.11
N LEU A 46 8.26 -17.69 3.50
CA LEU A 46 9.34 -17.29 2.59
C LEU A 46 10.22 -18.49 2.22
N LYS A 47 10.50 -19.39 3.18
CA LYS A 47 11.26 -20.63 2.94
C LYS A 47 10.60 -21.50 1.90
N LYS A 48 9.29 -21.65 1.95
CA LYS A 48 8.52 -22.46 0.98
C LYS A 48 8.58 -21.89 -0.44
N ASN A 49 8.73 -20.59 -0.59
CA ASN A 49 8.70 -19.86 -1.87
C ASN A 49 10.07 -19.42 -2.38
N SER A 50 11.15 -19.75 -1.67
CA SER A 50 12.52 -19.40 -2.06
C SER A 50 13.25 -20.57 -2.69
N ILE A 51 13.97 -20.30 -3.78
CA ILE A 51 14.86 -21.30 -4.42
C ILE A 51 16.17 -21.42 -3.62
N PHE A 52 16.62 -20.34 -2.95
CA PHE A 52 17.85 -20.29 -2.18
C PHE A 52 17.59 -19.73 -0.78
N SER A 53 17.99 -20.46 0.25
CA SER A 53 17.79 -20.09 1.67
C SER A 53 18.46 -18.77 2.09
N GLN A 54 19.41 -18.27 1.32
CA GLN A 54 20.15 -17.02 1.61
C GLN A 54 19.50 -15.77 1.01
N GLN A 55 18.38 -15.88 0.30
CA GLN A 55 17.73 -14.76 -0.38
C GLN A 55 16.74 -13.99 0.50
N TYR A 56 16.46 -14.44 1.70
CA TYR A 56 15.46 -13.79 2.57
C TYR A 56 15.89 -13.80 4.04
N ALA A 57 15.42 -12.78 4.77
CA ALA A 57 15.43 -12.73 6.23
C ALA A 57 14.19 -11.99 6.72
N VAL A 58 13.72 -12.33 7.93
CA VAL A 58 12.67 -11.58 8.63
C VAL A 58 13.18 -11.19 10.00
N MET A 59 12.99 -9.92 10.36
CA MET A 59 13.44 -9.38 11.64
C MET A 59 12.29 -8.76 12.41
N PRO A 60 12.26 -8.89 13.74
CA PRO A 60 11.35 -8.10 14.57
C PRO A 60 11.76 -6.63 14.51
N PHE A 61 10.79 -5.76 14.28
CA PHE A 61 11.05 -4.34 14.17
C PHE A 61 9.80 -3.56 14.62
N SER A 62 9.84 -2.99 15.80
CA SER A 62 8.78 -2.14 16.32
C SER A 62 9.18 -0.67 16.23
N ASP A 63 8.20 0.22 16.20
CA ASP A 63 8.41 1.66 16.25
C ASP A 63 9.10 2.16 17.55
N GLY A 64 8.93 1.43 18.68
CA GLY A 64 9.68 1.68 19.90
C GLY A 64 11.20 1.47 19.76
N LEU A 65 11.64 0.68 18.78
CA LEU A 65 13.05 0.49 18.44
C LEU A 65 13.67 1.69 17.70
N LEU A 66 12.83 2.65 17.25
CA LEU A 66 13.29 3.89 16.59
C LEU A 66 13.83 4.97 17.51
N ASN A 67 13.69 4.80 18.82
CA ASN A 67 14.45 5.62 19.75
C ASN A 67 15.93 5.30 19.56
N HIS A 68 16.66 6.24 18.96
CA HIS A 68 18.04 6.18 18.44
C HIS A 68 19.12 5.45 19.27
N ASN A 69 18.78 4.92 20.46
CA ASN A 69 19.71 4.29 21.40
C ASN A 69 19.56 2.76 21.51
N ILE A 70 18.68 2.10 20.75
CA ILE A 70 18.33 0.69 21.01
C ILE A 70 18.59 -0.24 19.81
N LEU A 71 18.66 0.28 18.57
CA LEU A 71 18.99 -0.55 17.42
C LEU A 71 20.50 -0.68 17.25
N ASP A 72 20.95 -1.93 17.25
CA ASP A 72 22.30 -2.27 16.82
C ASP A 72 22.56 -1.71 15.42
N SER A 73 23.60 -0.89 15.28
CA SER A 73 24.01 -0.31 14.00
C SER A 73 24.21 -1.37 12.93
N GLY A 74 24.60 -2.60 13.28
CA GLY A 74 24.75 -3.73 12.38
C GLY A 74 23.40 -4.19 11.80
N ILE A 75 22.31 -4.16 12.57
CA ILE A 75 20.97 -4.47 12.07
C ILE A 75 20.51 -3.42 11.08
N LEU A 76 20.68 -2.14 11.39
CA LEU A 76 20.31 -1.04 10.49
C LEU A 76 21.12 -1.10 9.19
N GLN A 77 22.42 -1.38 9.27
CA GLN A 77 23.25 -1.57 8.10
C GLN A 77 22.73 -2.71 7.21
N GLN A 78 22.36 -3.85 7.78
CA GLN A 78 21.78 -4.97 7.02
C GLN A 78 20.45 -4.61 6.36
N LEU A 79 19.59 -3.86 7.05
CA LEU A 79 18.25 -3.50 6.58
C LEU A 79 18.25 -2.41 5.51
N PHE A 80 19.22 -1.50 5.51
CA PHE A 80 19.14 -0.30 4.68
C PHE A 80 20.26 -0.15 3.64
N THR A 81 21.49 -0.61 3.92
CA THR A 81 22.64 -0.33 3.02
C THR A 81 22.52 -1.04 1.67
N ASP A 82 22.67 -0.29 0.58
CA ASP A 82 22.56 -0.78 -0.81
C ASP A 82 21.22 -1.50 -1.07
N ARG A 83 20.11 -1.02 -0.51
CA ARG A 83 18.78 -1.61 -0.64
C ARG A 83 17.75 -0.61 -1.12
N GLN A 84 16.73 -1.09 -1.79
CA GLN A 84 15.51 -0.34 -2.05
C GLN A 84 14.52 -0.62 -0.91
N ILE A 85 14.02 0.42 -0.28
CA ILE A 85 13.16 0.31 0.91
C ILE A 85 11.69 0.46 0.51
N ILE A 86 10.82 -0.43 1.00
CA ILE A 86 9.39 -0.36 0.77
C ILE A 86 8.70 -0.30 2.13
N ILE A 87 7.91 0.75 2.38
CA ILE A 87 7.16 0.92 3.62
C ILE A 87 5.70 0.61 3.36
N THR A 88 5.18 -0.44 4.02
CA THR A 88 3.79 -0.91 3.92
C THR A 88 3.02 -0.84 5.25
N VAL A 89 3.57 -0.17 6.24
CA VAL A 89 2.97 0.01 7.57
C VAL A 89 1.81 1.02 7.47
N PRO A 90 0.58 0.66 7.87
CA PRO A 90 -0.56 1.58 7.86
C PRO A 90 -0.57 2.49 9.10
N PRO A 91 -1.29 3.64 9.10
CA PRO A 91 -1.41 4.52 10.25
C PRO A 91 -2.24 3.96 11.42
N THR A 92 -3.05 2.93 11.17
CA THR A 92 -4.01 2.38 12.14
C THR A 92 -3.42 2.02 13.50
N PRO A 93 -2.25 1.35 13.62
CA PRO A 93 -1.65 1.05 14.92
C PRO A 93 -1.33 2.31 15.75
N PHE A 94 -0.85 3.37 15.10
CA PHE A 94 -0.52 4.64 15.75
C PHE A 94 -1.76 5.37 16.23
N LEU A 95 -2.78 5.46 15.38
CA LEU A 95 -4.05 6.10 15.73
C LEU A 95 -4.79 5.37 16.87
N ARG A 96 -4.71 4.04 16.94
CA ARG A 96 -5.34 3.25 18.00
C ARG A 96 -4.70 3.46 19.38
N ARG A 97 -3.40 3.70 19.47
CA ARG A 97 -2.72 4.00 20.73
C ARG A 97 -3.29 5.25 21.41
N HIS A 98 -3.67 6.24 20.62
CA HIS A 98 -4.15 7.54 21.06
C HIS A 98 -5.67 7.68 20.89
N ALA A 99 -6.42 6.59 20.68
CA ALA A 99 -7.85 6.65 20.37
C ALA A 99 -8.68 7.25 21.51
N MET A 100 -8.26 7.05 22.76
CA MET A 100 -8.99 7.49 23.96
C MET A 100 -8.55 8.88 24.47
N GLU A 101 -7.37 9.36 24.08
CA GLU A 101 -6.77 10.57 24.68
C GLU A 101 -6.66 11.71 23.66
N ASN A 102 -5.86 11.54 22.63
CA ASN A 102 -5.58 12.59 21.65
C ASN A 102 -5.24 12.00 20.27
N GLN A 103 -6.22 11.85 19.39
CA GLN A 103 -6.02 11.32 18.05
C GLN A 103 -5.03 12.14 17.20
N ALA A 104 -4.80 13.42 17.53
CA ALA A 104 -3.82 14.25 16.84
C ALA A 104 -2.38 13.76 17.08
N GLU A 105 -2.09 13.22 18.26
CA GLU A 105 -0.78 12.61 18.56
C GLU A 105 -0.49 11.40 17.68
N GLY A 106 -1.47 10.53 17.47
CA GLY A 106 -1.31 9.39 16.57
C GLY A 106 -1.01 9.77 15.10
N ILE A 107 -1.50 10.95 14.65
CA ILE A 107 -1.16 11.52 13.34
C ILE A 107 0.32 11.91 13.31
N VAL A 108 0.79 12.61 14.35
CA VAL A 108 2.18 13.06 14.48
C VAL A 108 3.12 11.87 14.61
N ASP A 109 2.79 10.90 15.46
CA ASP A 109 3.61 9.70 15.67
C ASP A 109 3.80 8.90 14.37
N TYR A 110 2.74 8.76 13.58
CA TYR A 110 2.85 8.09 12.28
C TYR A 110 3.74 8.86 11.31
N ALA A 111 3.58 10.18 11.22
CA ALA A 111 4.42 11.01 10.36
C ALA A 111 5.89 10.95 10.78
N ASN A 112 6.16 11.02 12.08
CA ASN A 112 7.51 10.89 12.66
C ASN A 112 8.12 9.51 12.37
N PHE A 113 7.32 8.43 12.48
CA PHE A 113 7.77 7.10 12.12
C PHE A 113 8.24 7.04 10.67
N ILE A 114 7.44 7.54 9.71
CA ILE A 114 7.80 7.55 8.29
C ILE A 114 9.02 8.43 8.01
N GLN A 115 9.09 9.61 8.64
CA GLN A 115 10.25 10.51 8.55
C GLN A 115 11.53 9.85 9.06
N ASN A 116 11.47 9.18 10.21
CA ASN A 116 12.62 8.47 10.76
C ASN A 116 13.07 7.32 9.86
N MET A 117 12.14 6.57 9.27
CA MET A 117 12.50 5.53 8.27
C MET A 117 13.25 6.12 7.08
N ALA A 118 12.78 7.24 6.56
CA ALA A 118 13.44 7.91 5.45
C ALA A 118 14.81 8.48 5.83
N LYS A 119 14.93 9.03 7.04
CA LYS A 119 16.23 9.51 7.57
C LYS A 119 17.23 8.36 7.70
N ILE A 120 16.83 7.23 8.32
CA ILE A 120 17.68 6.04 8.45
C ILE A 120 18.05 5.51 7.05
N ALA A 121 17.11 5.42 6.13
CA ALA A 121 17.37 4.99 4.76
C ALA A 121 18.44 5.89 4.08
N SER A 122 18.37 7.19 4.30
CA SER A 122 19.38 8.14 3.80
C SER A 122 20.74 7.98 4.49
N ASP A 123 20.76 7.90 5.82
CA ASP A 123 21.98 7.80 6.64
C ASP A 123 22.77 6.50 6.31
N TYR A 124 22.05 5.41 6.00
CA TYR A 124 22.62 4.11 5.61
C TYR A 124 22.69 3.89 4.09
N GLN A 125 22.59 4.95 3.29
CA GLN A 125 22.78 4.92 1.84
C GLN A 125 21.88 3.92 1.10
N ALA A 126 20.58 3.88 1.48
CA ALA A 126 19.59 3.14 0.71
C ALA A 126 19.48 3.71 -0.71
N GLU A 127 19.20 2.86 -1.70
CA GLU A 127 19.12 3.25 -3.11
C GLU A 127 17.86 4.08 -3.42
N SER A 128 16.74 3.78 -2.77
CA SER A 128 15.46 4.47 -2.93
C SER A 128 14.45 4.07 -1.86
N LEU A 129 13.35 4.81 -1.76
CA LEU A 129 12.24 4.54 -0.87
C LEU A 129 10.92 4.55 -1.63
N ILE A 130 10.09 3.50 -1.45
CA ILE A 130 8.70 3.44 -1.89
C ILE A 130 7.82 3.48 -0.65
N TYR A 131 6.86 4.41 -0.61
CA TYR A 131 5.87 4.50 0.46
C TYR A 131 4.47 4.22 -0.06
N THR A 132 3.77 3.25 0.55
CA THR A 132 2.38 2.94 0.22
C THR A 132 1.44 3.90 0.95
N SER A 133 0.94 4.87 0.22
CA SER A 133 -0.05 5.86 0.60
C SER A 133 -1.47 5.39 0.23
N SER A 134 -2.45 6.28 0.19
CA SER A 134 -3.86 5.96 -0.11
C SER A 134 -4.54 7.10 -0.86
N ILE A 135 -5.46 6.77 -1.76
CA ILE A 135 -6.36 7.76 -2.41
C ILE A 135 -7.31 8.47 -1.42
N SER A 136 -7.34 8.04 -0.16
CA SER A 136 -8.09 8.75 0.91
C SER A 136 -7.55 10.16 1.17
N VAL A 137 -6.31 10.45 0.76
CA VAL A 137 -5.71 11.80 0.82
C VAL A 137 -6.53 12.85 0.07
N TYR A 138 -7.27 12.45 -0.96
CA TYR A 138 -8.13 13.34 -1.74
C TYR A 138 -9.48 13.67 -1.08
N GLY A 139 -9.80 13.05 0.06
CA GLY A 139 -11.04 13.32 0.82
C GLY A 139 -12.30 13.17 -0.02
N ASN A 140 -13.15 14.22 -0.02
CA ASN A 140 -14.42 14.26 -0.74
C ASN A 140 -14.32 14.96 -2.12
N SER A 141 -13.14 15.08 -2.68
CA SER A 141 -12.99 15.64 -4.04
C SER A 141 -13.80 14.83 -5.04
N SER A 142 -14.31 15.48 -6.07
CA SER A 142 -15.17 14.90 -7.12
C SER A 142 -14.58 15.15 -8.51
N GLY A 143 -15.14 14.46 -9.51
CA GLY A 143 -14.63 14.47 -10.88
C GLY A 143 -13.50 13.47 -11.10
N ILE A 144 -12.73 13.65 -12.16
CA ILE A 144 -11.54 12.86 -12.47
C ILE A 144 -10.36 13.46 -11.69
N ILE A 145 -9.72 12.64 -10.88
CA ILE A 145 -8.70 13.05 -9.91
C ILE A 145 -7.37 12.37 -10.26
N ASN A 146 -6.40 13.17 -10.63
CA ASN A 146 -5.01 12.74 -10.84
C ASN A 146 -4.10 13.19 -9.69
N GLU A 147 -2.80 12.94 -9.82
CA GLU A 147 -1.78 13.23 -8.80
C GLU A 147 -1.51 14.72 -8.60
N GLU A 148 -1.91 15.59 -9.53
CA GLU A 148 -1.74 17.05 -9.47
C GLU A 148 -2.73 17.70 -8.50
N LEU A 149 -3.88 17.03 -8.24
CA LEU A 149 -4.86 17.55 -7.30
C LEU A 149 -4.28 17.59 -5.89
N PRO A 150 -4.35 18.76 -5.20
CA PRO A 150 -3.90 18.87 -3.82
C PRO A 150 -4.63 17.90 -2.87
N ALA A 151 -3.92 17.36 -1.91
CA ALA A 151 -4.51 16.51 -0.88
C ALA A 151 -5.46 17.31 0.03
N MET A 152 -6.68 16.78 0.26
CA MET A 152 -7.73 17.36 1.10
C MET A 152 -8.27 16.34 2.11
N PRO A 153 -7.44 15.82 3.04
CA PRO A 153 -7.78 14.69 3.89
C PRO A 153 -8.93 15.03 4.85
N LYS A 154 -9.91 14.11 5.01
CA LYS A 154 -11.06 14.28 5.91
C LYS A 154 -10.95 13.44 7.18
N THR A 155 -10.43 12.22 7.08
CA THR A 155 -10.30 11.30 8.22
C THR A 155 -8.92 11.45 8.88
N ASN A 156 -8.79 11.05 10.15
CA ASN A 156 -7.51 11.08 10.85
C ASN A 156 -6.48 10.17 10.18
N SER A 157 -6.91 9.02 9.64
CA SER A 157 -6.03 8.14 8.84
C SER A 157 -5.50 8.86 7.59
N ALA A 158 -6.36 9.57 6.86
CA ALA A 158 -5.94 10.32 5.68
C ALA A 158 -5.02 11.51 6.05
N LYS A 159 -5.30 12.20 7.17
CA LYS A 159 -4.44 13.28 7.69
C LYS A 159 -3.05 12.76 8.05
N ALA A 160 -2.96 11.59 8.71
CA ALA A 160 -1.70 10.94 9.04
C ALA A 160 -0.89 10.59 7.79
N ILE A 161 -1.56 10.03 6.76
CA ILE A 161 -0.94 9.70 5.49
C ILE A 161 -0.41 10.97 4.79
N VAL A 162 -1.19 12.06 4.75
CA VAL A 162 -0.73 13.33 4.15
C VAL A 162 0.45 13.91 4.92
N ALA A 163 0.45 13.85 6.25
CA ALA A 163 1.58 14.29 7.06
C ALA A 163 2.84 13.47 6.75
N ALA A 164 2.69 12.15 6.59
CA ALA A 164 3.78 11.26 6.18
C ALA A 164 4.28 11.59 4.75
N GLU A 165 3.40 11.79 3.75
CA GLU A 165 3.81 12.20 2.41
C GLU A 165 4.63 13.51 2.44
N LYS A 166 4.19 14.50 3.23
CA LYS A 166 4.89 15.78 3.38
C LYS A 166 6.28 15.61 3.99
N SER A 167 6.44 14.72 4.98
CA SER A 167 7.73 14.47 5.61
C SER A 167 8.77 13.85 4.66
N LEU A 168 8.32 13.28 3.55
CA LEU A 168 9.17 12.64 2.54
C LEU A 168 9.60 13.57 1.40
N GLN A 169 9.03 14.79 1.28
CA GLN A 169 9.23 15.67 0.11
C GLN A 169 10.67 16.14 -0.10
N ASN A 170 11.45 16.30 0.97
CA ASN A 170 12.82 16.85 0.91
C ASN A 170 13.88 15.78 1.19
N ASN A 171 13.66 14.56 0.75
CA ASN A 171 14.59 13.46 0.99
C ASN A 171 15.79 13.50 0.04
N ILE A 172 16.93 13.01 0.51
CA ILE A 172 18.17 12.93 -0.28
C ILE A 172 18.10 11.78 -1.28
N ILE A 173 17.54 10.64 -0.86
CA ILE A 173 17.34 9.48 -1.74
C ILE A 173 16.05 9.62 -2.57
N PRO A 174 15.98 8.96 -3.75
CA PRO A 174 14.74 8.92 -4.54
C PRO A 174 13.56 8.38 -3.75
N VAL A 175 12.41 9.07 -3.79
CA VAL A 175 11.17 8.66 -3.12
C VAL A 175 10.06 8.46 -4.15
N THR A 176 9.33 7.37 -4.04
CA THR A 176 8.10 7.12 -4.79
C THR A 176 6.93 6.90 -3.85
N ILE A 177 5.88 7.71 -4.01
CA ILE A 177 4.62 7.59 -3.27
C ILE A 177 3.61 6.84 -4.12
N LEU A 178 3.00 5.79 -3.56
CA LEU A 178 1.93 5.04 -4.22
C LEU A 178 0.62 5.30 -3.49
N ARG A 179 -0.25 6.14 -4.06
CA ARG A 179 -1.59 6.41 -3.56
C ARG A 179 -2.52 5.29 -4.02
N LEU A 180 -2.70 4.30 -3.15
CA LEU A 180 -3.43 3.06 -3.45
C LEU A 180 -4.93 3.26 -3.32
N ALA A 181 -5.69 2.75 -4.29
CA ALA A 181 -7.13 2.56 -4.20
C ALA A 181 -7.49 1.42 -3.23
N GLY A 182 -8.77 1.13 -3.06
CA GLY A 182 -9.23 0.04 -2.20
C GLY A 182 -8.63 -1.30 -2.65
N LEU A 183 -7.79 -1.93 -1.84
CA LEU A 183 -7.12 -3.17 -2.20
C LEU A 183 -8.05 -4.37 -2.11
N ILE A 184 -8.06 -5.19 -3.18
CA ILE A 184 -8.80 -6.45 -3.30
C ILE A 184 -7.87 -7.60 -3.73
N GLY A 185 -8.35 -8.83 -3.59
CA GLY A 185 -7.63 -10.06 -3.90
C GLY A 185 -7.09 -10.75 -2.66
N HIS A 186 -6.61 -11.98 -2.81
CA HIS A 186 -6.09 -12.82 -1.71
C HIS A 186 -7.07 -12.94 -0.53
N GLY A 187 -8.35 -13.19 -0.82
CA GLY A 187 -9.41 -13.35 0.18
C GLY A 187 -9.92 -12.04 0.80
N ARG A 188 -9.44 -10.89 0.34
CA ARG A 188 -9.89 -9.57 0.80
C ARG A 188 -10.76 -8.91 -0.25
N HIS A 189 -12.03 -8.70 0.08
CA HIS A 189 -12.94 -7.95 -0.76
C HIS A 189 -14.04 -7.25 0.07
N PRO A 190 -14.46 -6.01 -0.25
CA PRO A 190 -15.52 -5.31 0.48
C PRO A 190 -16.86 -6.04 0.47
N ILE A 191 -17.16 -6.87 -0.52
CA ILE A 191 -18.42 -7.62 -0.62
C ILE A 191 -18.68 -8.47 0.63
N PHE A 192 -17.63 -9.07 1.23
CA PHE A 192 -17.78 -9.89 2.44
C PHE A 192 -18.25 -9.10 3.67
N THR A 193 -18.08 -7.78 3.66
CA THR A 193 -18.61 -6.90 4.71
C THR A 193 -19.92 -6.22 4.32
N LEU A 194 -20.28 -6.20 3.04
CA LEU A 194 -21.47 -5.55 2.52
C LEU A 194 -22.64 -6.52 2.33
N GLN A 195 -22.39 -7.81 2.15
CA GLN A 195 -23.43 -8.82 1.97
C GLN A 195 -24.48 -8.73 3.07
N GLY A 196 -25.76 -8.75 2.67
CA GLY A 196 -26.92 -8.72 3.57
C GLY A 196 -27.10 -7.42 4.37
N ARG A 197 -26.32 -6.37 4.10
CA ARG A 197 -26.52 -5.04 4.72
C ARG A 197 -27.59 -4.24 3.99
N ASP A 198 -28.37 -3.51 4.78
CA ASP A 198 -29.40 -2.59 4.31
C ASP A 198 -28.94 -1.14 4.38
N ASN A 199 -29.66 -0.26 3.69
CA ASN A 199 -29.48 1.19 3.73
C ASN A 199 -28.06 1.66 3.44
N ILE A 200 -27.42 1.03 2.44
CA ILE A 200 -26.07 1.39 2.03
C ILE A 200 -26.13 2.68 1.20
N ARG A 201 -25.38 3.69 1.67
CA ARG A 201 -25.37 5.02 1.04
C ARG A 201 -24.62 5.04 -0.28
N SER A 202 -24.95 6.06 -1.07
CA SER A 202 -24.21 6.43 -2.29
C SER A 202 -24.14 5.32 -3.33
N PRO A 203 -25.32 4.82 -3.81
CA PRO A 203 -25.39 3.73 -4.79
C PRO A 203 -24.71 4.05 -6.12
N LEU A 204 -24.77 5.31 -6.56
CA LEU A 204 -24.23 5.76 -7.84
C LEU A 204 -22.75 6.15 -7.81
N ASN A 205 -22.13 6.21 -6.63
CA ASN A 205 -20.71 6.53 -6.53
C ASN A 205 -19.85 5.50 -7.27
N ALA A 206 -18.85 6.00 -8.00
CA ALA A 206 -17.85 5.17 -8.64
C ALA A 206 -17.02 4.43 -7.59
N ILE A 207 -16.78 3.16 -7.78
CA ILE A 207 -15.79 2.43 -7.00
C ILE A 207 -14.39 2.68 -7.55
N ASN A 208 -13.42 2.73 -6.64
CA ASN A 208 -12.01 2.83 -6.96
C ASN A 208 -11.30 1.68 -6.22
N LEU A 209 -11.04 0.60 -6.92
CA LEU A 209 -10.40 -0.60 -6.40
C LEU A 209 -9.08 -0.87 -7.13
N LEU A 210 -8.20 -1.61 -6.50
CA LEU A 210 -6.93 -2.06 -7.07
C LEU A 210 -6.70 -3.51 -6.70
N HIS A 211 -6.49 -4.36 -7.68
CA HIS A 211 -6.14 -5.74 -7.43
C HIS A 211 -4.69 -5.86 -6.94
N ILE A 212 -4.46 -6.72 -5.93
CA ILE A 212 -3.14 -6.86 -5.31
C ILE A 212 -2.07 -7.27 -6.32
N GLU A 213 -2.37 -8.14 -7.29
CA GLU A 213 -1.38 -8.57 -8.30
C GLU A 213 -0.90 -7.41 -9.18
N ASP A 214 -1.79 -6.47 -9.53
CA ASP A 214 -1.41 -5.26 -10.27
C ASP A 214 -0.51 -4.36 -9.42
N LEU A 215 -0.80 -4.23 -8.11
CA LEU A 215 0.06 -3.50 -7.18
C LEU A 215 1.45 -4.14 -7.08
N LEU A 216 1.52 -5.47 -6.90
CA LEU A 216 2.79 -6.19 -6.80
C LEU A 216 3.62 -6.01 -8.08
N GLN A 217 2.98 -6.08 -9.25
CA GLN A 217 3.65 -5.85 -10.52
C GLN A 217 4.11 -4.41 -10.70
N ALA A 218 3.28 -3.42 -10.32
CA ALA A 218 3.64 -2.01 -10.36
C ALA A 218 4.88 -1.72 -9.49
N ILE A 219 4.95 -2.29 -8.29
CA ILE A 219 6.12 -2.14 -7.42
C ILE A 219 7.37 -2.72 -8.09
N ILE A 220 7.30 -3.91 -8.67
CA ILE A 220 8.45 -4.53 -9.38
C ILE A 220 8.92 -3.65 -10.53
N VAL A 221 8.01 -3.11 -11.32
CA VAL A 221 8.34 -2.19 -12.41
C VAL A 221 9.06 -0.96 -11.87
N ILE A 222 8.55 -0.33 -10.82
CA ILE A 222 9.16 0.85 -10.19
C ILE A 222 10.55 0.53 -9.62
N LEU A 223 10.74 -0.63 -8.98
CA LEU A 223 12.03 -1.08 -8.49
C LEU A 223 13.08 -1.26 -9.61
N ASN A 224 12.63 -1.53 -10.83
CA ASN A 224 13.50 -1.71 -12.00
C ASN A 224 13.77 -0.41 -12.77
N ARG A 225 13.02 0.67 -12.53
CA ARG A 225 13.27 1.98 -13.17
C ARG A 225 14.59 2.58 -12.70
N GLU A 226 15.19 3.38 -13.57
CA GLU A 226 16.36 4.17 -13.21
C GLU A 226 16.07 5.13 -12.05
N LYS A 227 17.00 5.24 -11.12
CA LYS A 227 16.85 6.09 -9.93
C LYS A 227 17.53 7.43 -10.17
N VAL A 228 16.73 8.48 -10.15
CA VAL A 228 17.22 9.86 -10.22
C VAL A 228 17.34 10.40 -8.80
N SER A 229 18.53 10.86 -8.41
CA SER A 229 18.78 11.42 -7.07
C SER A 229 17.78 12.55 -6.77
N LYS A 230 17.28 12.58 -5.54
CA LYS A 230 16.30 13.56 -5.05
C LYS A 230 14.97 13.59 -5.81
N SER A 231 14.65 12.57 -6.63
CA SER A 231 13.33 12.49 -7.26
C SER A 231 12.25 12.24 -6.22
N TYR A 232 11.09 12.85 -6.44
CA TYR A 232 9.88 12.66 -5.65
C TYR A 232 8.72 12.45 -6.60
N ASP A 233 8.33 11.19 -6.79
CA ASP A 233 7.28 10.79 -7.71
C ASP A 233 6.04 10.32 -6.95
N ILE A 234 4.86 10.72 -7.43
CA ILE A 234 3.57 10.24 -6.92
C ILE A 234 2.85 9.52 -8.04
N TYR A 235 2.29 8.36 -7.74
CA TYR A 235 1.43 7.59 -8.63
C TYR A 235 0.15 7.19 -7.92
N ASN A 236 -1.00 7.45 -8.54
CA ASN A 236 -2.25 6.79 -8.20
C ASN A 236 -2.22 5.37 -8.77
N LEU A 237 -2.58 4.38 -7.96
CA LEU A 237 -2.76 3.01 -8.44
C LEU A 237 -4.21 2.60 -8.22
N VAL A 238 -4.92 2.38 -9.31
CA VAL A 238 -6.34 2.04 -9.36
C VAL A 238 -6.65 1.30 -10.66
N THR A 239 -7.46 0.26 -10.58
CA THR A 239 -7.98 -0.42 -11.79
C THR A 239 -8.74 0.57 -12.67
N PRO A 240 -8.53 0.59 -14.00
CA PRO A 240 -9.12 1.60 -14.90
C PRO A 240 -10.66 1.57 -14.98
N CYS A 241 -11.31 0.53 -14.50
CA CYS A 241 -12.76 0.38 -14.48
C CYS A 241 -13.37 0.94 -13.20
N HIS A 242 -14.37 1.80 -13.33
CA HIS A 242 -15.04 2.50 -12.21
C HIS A 242 -16.57 2.30 -12.24
N PRO A 243 -17.10 1.07 -12.09
CA PRO A 243 -18.54 0.84 -12.04
C PRO A 243 -19.15 1.55 -10.82
N ASN A 244 -20.47 1.80 -10.83
CA ASN A 244 -21.15 2.30 -9.64
C ASN A 244 -21.24 1.23 -8.54
N ARG A 245 -21.32 1.67 -7.29
CA ARG A 245 -21.30 0.78 -6.11
C ARG A 245 -22.41 -0.26 -6.13
N GLN A 246 -23.64 0.16 -6.44
CA GLN A 246 -24.80 -0.73 -6.40
C GLN A 246 -24.68 -1.83 -7.45
N SER A 247 -24.48 -1.47 -8.73
CA SER A 247 -24.37 -2.46 -9.80
C SER A 247 -23.25 -3.45 -9.54
N TYR A 248 -22.08 -2.96 -9.10
CA TYR A 248 -20.93 -3.79 -8.84
C TYR A 248 -21.17 -4.81 -7.72
N TYR A 249 -21.57 -4.32 -6.54
CA TYR A 249 -21.69 -5.23 -5.38
C TYR A 249 -22.90 -6.16 -5.48
N GLN A 250 -23.98 -5.76 -6.14
CA GLN A 250 -25.13 -6.65 -6.39
C GLN A 250 -24.75 -7.73 -7.41
N ALA A 251 -24.12 -7.38 -8.53
CA ALA A 251 -23.65 -8.37 -9.51
C ALA A 251 -22.65 -9.36 -8.89
N LEU A 252 -21.72 -8.87 -8.07
CA LEU A 252 -20.75 -9.74 -7.40
C LEU A 252 -21.38 -10.63 -6.33
N ALA A 253 -22.37 -10.13 -5.58
CA ALA A 253 -23.13 -10.94 -4.62
C ALA A 253 -23.85 -12.10 -5.33
N GLN A 254 -24.50 -11.84 -6.47
CA GLN A 254 -25.15 -12.87 -7.28
C GLN A 254 -24.15 -13.93 -7.77
N GLN A 255 -23.00 -13.51 -8.31
CA GLN A 255 -21.97 -14.42 -8.81
C GLN A 255 -21.39 -15.34 -7.69
N LEU A 256 -21.30 -14.80 -6.48
CA LEU A 256 -20.76 -15.51 -5.30
C LEU A 256 -21.83 -16.27 -4.49
N ASN A 257 -23.11 -16.23 -4.89
CA ASN A 257 -24.23 -16.76 -4.13
C ASN A 257 -24.32 -16.20 -2.69
N LEU A 258 -24.01 -14.89 -2.53
CA LEU A 258 -24.13 -14.15 -1.28
C LEU A 258 -25.46 -13.40 -1.22
N THR A 259 -25.90 -13.05 0.01
CA THR A 259 -27.05 -12.17 0.18
C THR A 259 -26.75 -10.78 -0.38
N GLU A 260 -27.59 -10.30 -1.31
CA GLU A 260 -27.37 -9.01 -1.96
C GLU A 260 -27.41 -7.86 -0.95
N PRO A 261 -26.49 -6.88 -1.09
CA PRO A 261 -26.58 -5.63 -0.33
C PRO A 261 -27.70 -4.74 -0.87
N ILE A 262 -28.47 -4.12 0.03
CA ILE A 262 -29.57 -3.21 -0.29
C ILE A 262 -29.09 -1.77 -0.14
N PHE A 263 -29.20 -1.01 -1.21
CA PHE A 263 -28.79 0.39 -1.26
C PHE A 263 -29.98 1.33 -1.04
N GLU A 264 -29.71 2.51 -0.49
CA GLU A 264 -30.68 3.61 -0.42
C GLU A 264 -31.11 4.04 -1.85
N THR A 265 -32.22 4.75 -1.94
CA THR A 265 -32.65 5.35 -3.22
C THR A 265 -31.56 6.27 -3.75
N ALA A 266 -31.23 6.10 -5.02
CA ALA A 266 -30.19 6.88 -5.68
C ALA A 266 -30.50 8.39 -5.61
N GLN A 267 -29.52 9.16 -5.16
CA GLN A 267 -29.53 10.61 -5.22
C GLN A 267 -28.44 11.07 -6.19
N PRO A 268 -28.61 12.20 -6.88
CA PRO A 268 -27.54 12.76 -7.71
C PRO A 268 -26.31 13.05 -6.85
N GLU A 269 -25.20 12.41 -7.15
CA GLU A 269 -23.92 12.60 -6.46
C GLU A 269 -22.80 12.85 -7.45
N LEU A 270 -21.85 13.71 -7.04
CA LEU A 270 -20.65 13.94 -7.82
C LEU A 270 -19.73 12.73 -7.70
N LYS A 271 -19.49 12.06 -8.81
CA LYS A 271 -18.61 10.86 -8.85
C LYS A 271 -17.17 11.25 -8.58
N LYS A 272 -16.50 10.44 -7.77
CA LYS A 272 -15.05 10.49 -7.56
C LYS A 272 -14.40 9.38 -8.36
N ILE A 273 -13.68 9.72 -9.42
CA ILE A 273 -12.96 8.78 -10.29
C ILE A 273 -11.47 9.09 -10.15
N ILE A 274 -10.72 8.14 -9.66
CA ILE A 274 -9.26 8.29 -9.56
C ILE A 274 -8.62 7.86 -10.87
N ASP A 275 -7.82 8.73 -11.45
CA ASP A 275 -7.03 8.43 -12.64
C ASP A 275 -5.72 7.75 -12.22
N GLY A 276 -5.51 6.53 -12.67
CA GLY A 276 -4.29 5.73 -12.49
C GLY A 276 -3.41 5.66 -13.74
N GLY A 277 -3.64 6.50 -14.74
CA GLY A 277 -2.96 6.44 -16.04
C GLY A 277 -1.48 6.84 -16.00
N LYS A 278 -1.07 7.68 -15.06
CA LYS A 278 0.32 8.20 -14.99
C LYS A 278 1.39 7.11 -14.97
N ILE A 279 1.17 5.99 -14.26
CA ILE A 279 2.15 4.91 -14.19
C ILE A 279 2.32 4.18 -15.53
N THR A 280 1.28 4.14 -16.36
CA THR A 280 1.29 3.45 -17.68
C THR A 280 1.96 4.28 -18.76
N ASN A 281 2.12 5.61 -18.57
CA ASN A 281 2.66 6.53 -19.58
C ASN A 281 4.10 6.21 -20.00
N LYS A 282 4.86 5.47 -19.18
CA LYS A 282 6.22 5.04 -19.53
C LYS A 282 6.25 3.76 -20.39
N GLY A 283 5.09 3.10 -20.60
CA GLY A 283 4.97 1.89 -21.42
C GLY A 283 5.58 0.62 -20.80
N ASP A 284 6.06 0.68 -19.56
CA ASP A 284 6.69 -0.44 -18.84
C ASP A 284 5.73 -1.16 -17.89
N PHE A 285 4.52 -0.60 -17.69
CA PHE A 285 3.46 -1.18 -16.85
C PHE A 285 2.10 -1.09 -17.52
N ASN A 286 1.31 -2.16 -17.39
CA ASN A 286 -0.11 -2.21 -17.75
C ASN A 286 -0.88 -2.97 -16.67
N TYR A 287 -2.08 -2.47 -16.34
CA TYR A 287 -3.00 -3.20 -15.46
C TYR A 287 -3.44 -4.50 -16.14
N LYS A 288 -3.52 -5.58 -15.38
CA LYS A 288 -4.04 -6.87 -15.83
C LYS A 288 -5.53 -6.99 -15.58
N VAL A 289 -5.99 -6.53 -14.41
CA VAL A 289 -7.42 -6.50 -14.08
C VAL A 289 -8.01 -5.22 -14.66
N LEU A 290 -8.61 -5.31 -15.85
CA LEU A 290 -9.19 -4.17 -16.56
C LEU A 290 -10.68 -3.98 -16.27
N ASP A 291 -11.37 -5.06 -15.91
CA ASP A 291 -12.82 -5.07 -15.65
C ASP A 291 -13.11 -5.78 -14.33
N LEU A 292 -13.65 -5.04 -13.39
CA LEU A 292 -13.98 -5.55 -12.06
C LEU A 292 -15.29 -6.37 -12.03
N ILE A 293 -16.16 -6.24 -13.04
CA ILE A 293 -17.46 -6.93 -13.06
C ILE A 293 -17.35 -8.27 -13.76
N HIS A 294 -16.62 -8.33 -14.89
CA HIS A 294 -16.53 -9.49 -15.75
C HIS A 294 -15.23 -10.29 -15.55
N SER A 295 -14.30 -9.80 -14.76
CA SER A 295 -13.11 -10.57 -14.38
C SER A 295 -13.51 -11.85 -13.65
N SER A 296 -12.74 -12.92 -13.84
CA SER A 296 -13.02 -14.18 -13.15
C SER A 296 -12.98 -13.98 -11.62
N LEU A 297 -13.82 -14.72 -10.88
CA LEU A 297 -13.85 -14.64 -9.41
C LEU A 297 -12.47 -14.90 -8.78
N ASN A 298 -11.68 -15.79 -9.39
CA ASN A 298 -10.32 -16.09 -8.95
C ASN A 298 -9.35 -14.90 -9.13
N GLU A 299 -9.69 -13.95 -9.99
CA GLU A 299 -8.91 -12.73 -10.19
C GLU A 299 -9.30 -11.61 -9.21
N ILE A 300 -10.54 -11.63 -8.70
CA ILE A 300 -11.10 -10.54 -7.86
C ILE A 300 -11.04 -10.89 -6.37
N ILE A 301 -11.16 -12.16 -6.00
CA ILE A 301 -11.21 -12.68 -4.63
C ILE A 301 -9.91 -13.38 -4.26
#